data_34eea1fa3fc089ddfefea10f6c1a1211
#
_entry.id   34eea1fa3fc089ddfefea10f6c1a1211
#
_cell.length_a   1.000
_cell.length_b   1.000
_cell.length_c   1.000
_cell.angle_alpha   90.00
_cell.angle_beta   90.00
_cell.angle_gamma   90.00
#
_symmetry.space_group_name_H-M   'P 1'
#
loop_
_entity.id
_entity.type
_entity.pdbx_description
1 polymer ?
#
loop_
_entity_poly.entity_id
_entity_poly.type
_entity_poly.pdbx_seq_one_letter_code
_entity_poly.pdbx_strand_id
1 'polypeptide(L)'
;TDMDSNTILSNILQEEIQYFYNYIRDFDEKRIIDIAMVDDVYDKILEYDMCDVQKKAVMKSGTVLNNTNGTVILAPSRDKTTLVVLSKKVLPQKDPDEVRGTVIHELTHAHDFYDYADFLQISDYNELFDSQYYNAFFLWTEFHARRNGYKRFIEYKFRKGWKQFVKHRYEFLEGIKANFSIHSSKGRLYDLM
;
A
#
# COMPACT_ATOMS: atom_id res chain seq x y z
N THR A 1 10.78 24.46 -18.76
CA THR A 1 9.57 24.57 -17.93
C THR A 1 9.58 23.40 -16.97
N ASP A 2 9.94 23.69 -15.70
CA ASP A 2 9.86 22.69 -14.65
C ASP A 2 8.39 22.31 -14.46
N MET A 3 8.08 21.02 -14.64
CA MET A 3 6.74 20.51 -14.33
C MET A 3 6.51 20.62 -12.82
N ASP A 4 5.33 21.14 -12.43
CA ASP A 4 4.90 21.17 -11.05
C ASP A 4 4.87 19.74 -10.45
N SER A 5 5.32 19.62 -9.22
CA SER A 5 5.37 18.33 -8.50
C SER A 5 4.02 17.59 -8.49
N ASN A 6 2.92 18.33 -8.44
CA ASN A 6 1.57 17.77 -8.50
C ASN A 6 1.27 17.13 -9.87
N THR A 7 1.73 17.75 -10.95
CA THR A 7 1.59 17.21 -12.30
C THR A 7 2.39 15.91 -12.45
N ILE A 8 3.62 15.87 -11.90
CA ILE A 8 4.45 14.67 -11.93
C ILE A 8 3.78 13.52 -11.15
N LEU A 9 3.27 13.80 -9.96
CA LEU A 9 2.57 12.79 -9.14
C LEU A 9 1.30 12.26 -9.83
N SER A 10 0.52 13.14 -10.45
CA SER A 10 -0.69 12.75 -11.18
C SER A 10 -0.37 11.84 -12.36
N ASN A 11 0.68 12.16 -13.11
CA ASN A 11 1.14 11.33 -14.23
C ASN A 11 1.62 9.95 -13.74
N ILE A 12 2.42 9.91 -12.66
CA ILE A 12 2.86 8.66 -12.06
C ILE A 12 1.65 7.82 -11.65
N LEU A 13 0.68 8.42 -10.96
CA LEU A 13 -0.51 7.71 -10.52
C LEU A 13 -1.26 7.05 -11.69
N GLN A 14 -1.51 7.80 -12.76
CA GLN A 14 -2.21 7.28 -13.95
C GLN A 14 -1.43 6.14 -14.62
N GLU A 15 -0.11 6.31 -14.80
CA GLU A 15 0.75 5.27 -15.38
C GLU A 15 0.76 4.00 -14.54
N GLU A 16 0.80 4.12 -13.21
CA GLU A 16 0.86 2.95 -12.32
C GLU A 16 -0.47 2.24 -12.17
N ILE A 17 -1.60 2.95 -12.20
CA ILE A 17 -2.94 2.33 -12.27
C ILE A 17 -3.05 1.51 -13.58
N GLN A 18 -2.65 2.10 -14.71
CA GLN A 18 -2.67 1.38 -15.98
C GLN A 18 -1.74 0.18 -15.99
N TYR A 19 -0.52 0.33 -15.43
CA TYR A 19 0.41 -0.79 -15.31
C TYR A 19 -0.15 -1.91 -14.43
N PHE A 20 -0.77 -1.56 -13.31
CA PHE A 20 -1.34 -2.53 -12.38
C PHE A 20 -2.37 -3.44 -13.06
N TYR A 21 -3.32 -2.84 -13.77
CA TYR A 21 -4.38 -3.60 -14.45
C TYR A 21 -3.93 -4.26 -15.76
N ASN A 22 -2.80 -3.87 -16.35
CA ASN A 22 -2.28 -4.53 -17.53
C ASN A 22 -1.34 -5.71 -17.21
N TYR A 23 -0.66 -5.70 -16.05
CA TYR A 23 0.45 -6.63 -15.81
C TYR A 23 0.44 -7.34 -14.46
N ILE A 24 -0.31 -6.86 -13.49
CA ILE A 24 -0.37 -7.45 -12.16
C ILE A 24 -1.70 -8.14 -11.92
N ARG A 25 -2.79 -7.50 -12.33
CA ARG A 25 -4.13 -7.99 -12.09
C ARG A 25 -5.10 -7.54 -13.18
N ASP A 26 -6.00 -8.43 -13.56
CA ASP A 26 -7.10 -8.09 -14.46
C ASP A 26 -8.06 -7.09 -13.79
N PHE A 27 -8.59 -6.18 -14.59
CA PHE A 27 -9.62 -5.26 -14.13
C PHE A 27 -10.92 -6.03 -13.87
N ASP A 28 -11.50 -5.81 -12.69
CA ASP A 28 -12.79 -6.37 -12.30
C ASP A 28 -13.72 -5.21 -11.89
N GLU A 29 -14.73 -4.95 -12.67
CA GLU A 29 -15.71 -3.88 -12.44
C GLU A 29 -16.50 -4.01 -11.13
N LYS A 30 -16.54 -5.23 -10.54
CA LYS A 30 -17.18 -5.48 -9.24
C LYS A 30 -16.35 -4.96 -8.06
N ARG A 31 -15.07 -4.68 -8.29
CA ARG A 31 -14.15 -4.16 -7.28
C ARG A 31 -14.09 -2.65 -7.38
N ILE A 32 -14.91 -2.00 -6.59
CA ILE A 32 -15.01 -0.55 -6.62
C ILE A 32 -13.90 0.03 -5.74
N ILE A 33 -12.84 0.52 -6.38
CA ILE A 33 -11.69 1.16 -5.71
C ILE A 33 -11.63 2.62 -6.14
N ASP A 34 -11.66 3.52 -5.17
CA ASP A 34 -11.39 4.94 -5.38
C ASP A 34 -9.96 5.26 -4.94
N ILE A 35 -9.32 6.18 -5.63
CA ILE A 35 -7.93 6.57 -5.35
C ILE A 35 -7.87 8.07 -5.16
N ALA A 36 -7.55 8.50 -3.96
CA ALA A 36 -7.43 9.91 -3.60
C ALA A 36 -5.97 10.27 -3.29
N MET A 37 -5.47 11.35 -3.90
CA MET A 37 -4.18 11.94 -3.56
C MET A 37 -4.43 13.28 -2.87
N VAL A 38 -4.05 13.39 -1.60
CA VAL A 38 -4.48 14.49 -0.72
C VAL A 38 -3.35 15.04 0.14
N ASP A 39 -3.50 16.28 0.59
CA ASP A 39 -2.58 16.92 1.51
C ASP A 39 -2.79 16.48 2.96
N ASP A 40 -4.04 16.28 3.37
CA ASP A 40 -4.40 15.79 4.69
C ASP A 40 -5.05 14.40 4.57
N VAL A 41 -4.27 13.37 4.90
CA VAL A 41 -4.70 11.96 4.82
C VAL A 41 -5.75 11.67 5.89
N TYR A 42 -5.55 12.19 7.11
CA TYR A 42 -6.45 11.94 8.22
C TYR A 42 -7.84 12.53 7.98
N ASP A 43 -7.90 13.81 7.57
CA ASP A 43 -9.18 14.46 7.29
C ASP A 43 -9.91 13.77 6.12
N LYS A 44 -9.18 13.39 5.07
CA LYS A 44 -9.78 12.66 3.94
C LYS A 44 -10.39 11.32 4.36
N ILE A 45 -9.72 10.59 5.22
CA ILE A 45 -10.21 9.29 5.73
C ILE A 45 -11.49 9.49 6.56
N LEU A 46 -11.57 10.56 7.35
CA LEU A 46 -12.76 10.84 8.17
C LEU A 46 -14.02 11.15 7.37
N GLU A 47 -13.87 11.63 6.13
CA GLU A 47 -15.00 11.85 5.22
C GLU A 47 -15.58 10.53 4.67
N TYR A 48 -14.87 9.42 4.87
CA TYR A 48 -15.17 8.16 4.21
C TYR A 48 -15.95 7.20 5.13
N ASP A 49 -16.95 6.52 4.56
CA ASP A 49 -17.68 5.46 5.27
C ASP A 49 -16.79 4.21 5.31
N MET A 50 -16.28 3.88 6.48
CA MET A 50 -15.31 2.80 6.69
C MET A 50 -15.82 1.77 7.68
N CYS A 51 -15.28 0.56 7.63
CA CYS A 51 -15.59 -0.49 8.60
C CYS A 51 -15.18 -0.07 10.03
N ASP A 52 -15.91 -0.56 11.04
CA ASP A 52 -15.78 -0.13 12.44
C ASP A 52 -14.38 -0.40 13.02
N VAL A 53 -13.76 -1.50 12.62
CA VAL A 53 -12.40 -1.87 13.09
C VAL A 53 -11.39 -0.84 12.64
N GLN A 54 -11.40 -0.47 11.35
CA GLN A 54 -10.51 0.57 10.85
C GLN A 54 -10.86 1.94 11.41
N LYS A 55 -12.13 2.25 11.58
CA LYS A 55 -12.56 3.51 12.21
C LYS A 55 -11.95 3.71 13.59
N LYS A 56 -11.97 2.67 14.43
CA LYS A 56 -11.33 2.71 15.76
C LYS A 56 -9.82 2.92 15.65
N ALA A 57 -9.16 2.25 14.69
CA ALA A 57 -7.72 2.39 14.47
C ALA A 57 -7.35 3.79 13.96
N VAL A 58 -8.11 4.35 13.01
CA VAL A 58 -7.93 5.70 12.47
C VAL A 58 -8.10 6.75 13.58
N MET A 59 -9.15 6.66 14.37
CA MET A 59 -9.38 7.58 15.49
C MET A 59 -8.27 7.53 16.54
N LYS A 60 -7.72 6.35 16.80
CA LYS A 60 -6.58 6.19 17.71
C LYS A 60 -5.29 6.77 17.15
N SER A 61 -5.04 6.62 15.85
CA SER A 61 -3.82 7.12 15.18
C SER A 61 -3.86 8.63 14.99
N GLY A 62 -5.05 9.20 14.74
CA GLY A 62 -5.22 10.64 14.55
C GLY A 62 -4.35 11.18 13.42
N THR A 63 -3.85 12.40 13.60
CA THR A 63 -3.04 13.12 12.60
C THR A 63 -1.67 12.48 12.30
N VAL A 64 -1.26 11.44 13.05
CA VAL A 64 -0.04 10.65 12.72
C VAL A 64 -0.15 10.03 11.34
N LEU A 65 -1.38 9.74 10.87
CA LEU A 65 -1.66 9.23 9.53
C LEU A 65 -1.20 10.18 8.41
N ASN A 66 -1.07 11.47 8.67
CA ASN A 66 -0.56 12.44 7.70
C ASN A 66 0.93 12.24 7.35
N ASN A 67 1.64 11.40 8.10
CA ASN A 67 3.03 11.04 7.82
C ASN A 67 3.16 9.71 7.05
N THR A 68 2.06 9.08 6.64
CA THR A 68 2.09 7.86 5.84
C THR A 68 2.30 8.19 4.35
N ASN A 69 2.84 7.24 3.59
CA ASN A 69 2.94 7.36 2.14
C ASN A 69 1.57 7.19 1.48
N GLY A 70 0.83 6.20 1.97
CA GLY A 70 -0.50 5.82 1.57
C GLY A 70 -1.12 4.87 2.58
N THR A 71 -2.39 4.57 2.38
CA THR A 71 -3.14 3.58 3.15
C THR A 71 -4.40 3.15 2.42
N VAL A 72 -4.91 1.96 2.75
CA VAL A 72 -6.16 1.42 2.22
C VAL A 72 -7.23 1.48 3.30
N ILE A 73 -8.36 2.04 2.95
CA ILE A 73 -9.54 2.15 3.82
C ILE A 73 -10.67 1.30 3.24
N LEU A 74 -11.06 0.29 3.98
CA LEU A 74 -12.14 -0.61 3.61
C LEU A 74 -13.49 0.01 3.96
N ALA A 75 -14.40 0.01 3.01
CA ALA A 75 -15.81 0.31 3.27
C ALA A 75 -16.41 -0.68 4.28
N PRO A 76 -17.61 -0.42 4.84
CA PRO A 76 -18.27 -1.38 5.73
C PRO A 76 -18.54 -2.73 5.05
N SER A 77 -18.81 -2.72 3.74
CA SER A 77 -19.14 -3.92 2.98
C SER A 77 -18.48 -3.94 1.61
N ARG A 78 -18.32 -5.12 1.05
CA ARG A 78 -17.60 -5.42 -0.19
C ARG A 78 -18.25 -4.81 -1.45
N ASP A 79 -19.53 -4.52 -1.44
CA ASP A 79 -20.28 -3.86 -2.51
C ASP A 79 -20.14 -2.33 -2.50
N LYS A 80 -19.45 -1.80 -1.50
CA LYS A 80 -19.11 -0.38 -1.40
C LYS A 80 -17.66 -0.13 -1.83
N THR A 81 -17.36 1.14 -2.09
CA THR A 81 -16.06 1.58 -2.57
C THR A 81 -14.97 1.44 -1.50
N THR A 82 -13.88 0.75 -1.81
CA THR A 82 -12.63 0.78 -1.03
C THR A 82 -11.82 1.99 -1.44
N LEU A 83 -11.24 2.71 -0.49
CA LEU A 83 -10.46 3.92 -0.74
C LEU A 83 -8.96 3.66 -0.57
N VAL A 84 -8.18 3.99 -1.59
CA VAL A 84 -6.73 4.13 -1.52
C VAL A 84 -6.39 5.60 -1.35
N VAL A 85 -5.78 5.97 -0.24
CA VAL A 85 -5.35 7.36 0.03
C VAL A 85 -3.84 7.46 -0.10
N LEU A 86 -3.37 8.45 -0.84
CA LEU A 86 -1.95 8.75 -1.06
C LEU A 86 -1.63 10.17 -0.59
N SER A 87 -0.49 10.36 0.07
CA SER A 87 -0.10 11.65 0.65
C SER A 87 0.64 12.55 -0.34
N LYS A 88 0.07 13.71 -0.67
CA LYS A 88 0.74 14.78 -1.42
C LYS A 88 1.88 15.46 -0.64
N LYS A 89 1.91 15.34 0.68
CA LYS A 89 2.98 15.91 1.51
C LYS A 89 4.20 15.01 1.57
N VAL A 90 4.00 13.70 1.62
CA VAL A 90 5.08 12.72 1.85
C VAL A 90 5.68 12.25 0.53
N LEU A 91 4.85 11.93 -0.46
CA LEU A 91 5.31 11.35 -1.72
C LEU A 91 6.26 12.26 -2.52
N PRO A 92 6.09 13.60 -2.61
CA PRO A 92 7.02 14.46 -3.34
C PRO A 92 8.45 14.50 -2.74
N GLN A 93 8.61 14.07 -1.50
CA GLN A 93 9.91 14.01 -0.83
C GLN A 93 10.70 12.73 -1.20
N LYS A 94 10.08 11.83 -1.94
CA LYS A 94 10.65 10.55 -2.37
C LYS A 94 11.17 10.60 -3.80
N ASP A 95 12.03 9.65 -4.13
CA ASP A 95 12.39 9.36 -5.51
C ASP A 95 11.11 8.97 -6.30
N PRO A 96 10.87 9.52 -7.50
CA PRO A 96 9.71 9.17 -8.33
C PRO A 96 9.55 7.66 -8.55
N ASP A 97 10.64 6.91 -8.60
CA ASP A 97 10.59 5.45 -8.74
C ASP A 97 10.06 4.76 -7.47
N GLU A 98 10.36 5.32 -6.28
CA GLU A 98 9.78 4.87 -5.01
C GLU A 98 8.28 5.17 -4.93
N VAL A 99 7.86 6.33 -5.45
CA VAL A 99 6.43 6.68 -5.54
C VAL A 99 5.67 5.66 -6.37
N ARG A 100 6.23 5.23 -7.51
CA ARG A 100 5.65 4.17 -8.34
C ARG A 100 5.45 2.87 -7.55
N GLY A 101 6.49 2.46 -6.83
CA GLY A 101 6.43 1.29 -5.96
C GLY A 101 5.35 1.40 -4.88
N THR A 102 5.18 2.60 -4.30
CA THR A 102 4.15 2.87 -3.30
C THR A 102 2.74 2.74 -3.88
N VAL A 103 2.47 3.31 -5.05
CA VAL A 103 1.15 3.18 -5.71
C VAL A 103 0.79 1.72 -5.95
N ILE A 104 1.72 0.93 -6.48
CA ILE A 104 1.51 -0.51 -6.72
C ILE A 104 1.29 -1.27 -5.40
N HIS A 105 2.00 -0.91 -4.33
CA HIS A 105 1.84 -1.49 -3.00
C HIS A 105 0.42 -1.30 -2.46
N GLU A 106 -0.08 -0.07 -2.46
CA GLU A 106 -1.42 0.23 -1.94
C GLU A 106 -2.54 -0.40 -2.81
N LEU A 107 -2.38 -0.38 -4.13
CA LEU A 107 -3.33 -1.07 -5.02
C LEU A 107 -3.35 -2.58 -4.77
N THR A 108 -2.19 -3.18 -4.50
CA THR A 108 -2.11 -4.61 -4.18
C THR A 108 -2.91 -4.91 -2.91
N HIS A 109 -2.73 -4.12 -1.84
CA HIS A 109 -3.52 -4.27 -0.61
C HIS A 109 -5.02 -4.18 -0.86
N ALA A 110 -5.48 -3.17 -1.60
CA ALA A 110 -6.91 -3.00 -1.89
C ALA A 110 -7.49 -4.25 -2.55
N HIS A 111 -6.79 -4.86 -3.51
CA HIS A 111 -7.24 -6.07 -4.17
C HIS A 111 -7.13 -7.32 -3.30
N ASP A 112 -6.08 -7.45 -2.50
CA ASP A 112 -5.89 -8.59 -1.60
C ASP A 112 -7.02 -8.69 -0.57
N PHE A 113 -7.51 -7.56 -0.06
CA PHE A 113 -8.68 -7.53 0.83
C PHE A 113 -9.95 -8.03 0.14
N TYR A 114 -10.19 -7.67 -1.11
CA TYR A 114 -11.29 -8.21 -1.89
C TYR A 114 -11.17 -9.74 -2.06
N ASP A 115 -9.98 -10.24 -2.42
CA ASP A 115 -9.73 -11.65 -2.60
C ASP A 115 -9.92 -12.45 -1.31
N TYR A 116 -9.48 -11.88 -0.20
CA TYR A 116 -9.63 -12.53 1.09
C TYR A 116 -11.10 -12.59 1.52
N ALA A 117 -11.86 -11.52 1.30
CA ALA A 117 -13.29 -11.50 1.54
C ALA A 117 -14.03 -12.50 0.64
N ASP A 118 -13.64 -12.61 -0.64
CA ASP A 118 -14.16 -13.62 -1.57
C ASP A 118 -13.86 -15.05 -1.10
N PHE A 119 -12.63 -15.30 -0.68
CA PHE A 119 -12.22 -16.61 -0.16
C PHE A 119 -13.01 -17.03 1.08
N LEU A 120 -13.28 -16.08 1.98
CA LEU A 120 -14.07 -16.33 3.18
C LEU A 120 -15.59 -16.32 2.93
N GLN A 121 -16.03 -15.92 1.73
CA GLN A 121 -17.44 -15.77 1.36
C GLN A 121 -18.20 -14.76 2.27
N ILE A 122 -17.51 -13.73 2.72
CA ILE A 122 -18.08 -12.66 3.55
C ILE A 122 -18.30 -11.38 2.74
N SER A 123 -19.29 -10.60 3.12
CA SER A 123 -19.59 -9.28 2.53
C SER A 123 -19.30 -8.13 3.48
N ASP A 124 -19.40 -8.33 4.80
CA ASP A 124 -19.08 -7.34 5.83
C ASP A 124 -17.57 -7.39 6.16
N TYR A 125 -16.85 -6.31 5.89
CA TYR A 125 -15.43 -6.25 6.20
C TYR A 125 -15.11 -6.27 7.70
N ASN A 126 -16.07 -6.02 8.60
CA ASN A 126 -15.82 -6.22 10.03
C ASN A 126 -15.59 -7.69 10.37
N GLU A 127 -16.34 -8.62 9.74
CA GLU A 127 -16.16 -10.07 9.93
C GLU A 127 -14.77 -10.57 9.47
N LEU A 128 -14.16 -9.86 8.51
CA LEU A 128 -12.84 -10.20 8.00
C LEU A 128 -11.77 -10.08 9.09
N PHE A 129 -11.85 -9.07 9.95
CA PHE A 129 -10.91 -8.86 11.06
C PHE A 129 -11.10 -9.87 12.20
N ASP A 130 -12.28 -10.46 12.32
CA ASP A 130 -12.60 -11.50 13.32
C ASP A 130 -12.20 -12.91 12.85
N SER A 131 -11.78 -13.06 11.59
CA SER A 131 -11.35 -14.35 11.05
C SER A 131 -10.11 -14.87 11.77
N GLN A 132 -10.13 -16.15 12.13
CA GLN A 132 -8.97 -16.82 12.75
C GLN A 132 -7.71 -16.78 11.87
N TYR A 133 -7.86 -16.54 10.57
CA TYR A 133 -6.75 -16.45 9.61
C TYR A 133 -6.29 -15.02 9.34
N TYR A 134 -6.92 -14.00 9.96
CA TYR A 134 -6.64 -12.60 9.65
C TYR A 134 -5.15 -12.23 9.82
N ASN A 135 -4.52 -12.67 10.89
CA ASN A 135 -3.11 -12.37 11.12
C ASN A 135 -2.20 -12.97 10.03
N ALA A 136 -2.48 -14.19 9.60
CA ALA A 136 -1.74 -14.83 8.51
C ALA A 136 -1.97 -14.11 7.18
N PHE A 137 -3.22 -13.74 6.90
CA PHE A 137 -3.57 -12.93 5.73
C PHE A 137 -2.87 -11.57 5.76
N PHE A 138 -2.87 -10.87 6.90
CA PHE A 138 -2.22 -9.56 7.03
C PHE A 138 -0.72 -9.63 6.72
N LEU A 139 -0.02 -10.63 7.24
CA LEU A 139 1.39 -10.85 6.92
C LEU A 139 1.60 -11.19 5.43
N TRP A 140 0.72 -12.00 4.87
CA TRP A 140 0.80 -12.38 3.46
C TRP A 140 0.57 -11.17 2.55
N THR A 141 -0.46 -10.34 2.79
CA THR A 141 -0.74 -9.16 1.97
C THR A 141 0.38 -8.13 2.06
N GLU A 142 0.98 -7.92 3.25
CA GLU A 142 2.16 -7.08 3.41
C GLU A 142 3.35 -7.58 2.57
N PHE A 143 3.60 -8.88 2.57
CA PHE A 143 4.64 -9.48 1.74
C PHE A 143 4.32 -9.32 0.24
N HIS A 144 3.09 -9.59 -0.16
CA HIS A 144 2.64 -9.53 -1.54
C HIS A 144 2.71 -8.08 -2.07
N ALA A 145 2.20 -7.12 -1.33
CA ALA A 145 2.24 -5.70 -1.68
C ALA A 145 3.68 -5.17 -1.78
N ARG A 146 4.55 -5.51 -0.83
CA ARG A 146 5.98 -5.15 -0.86
C ARG A 146 6.69 -5.77 -2.05
N ARG A 147 6.41 -7.03 -2.35
CA ARG A 147 6.99 -7.72 -3.52
C ARG A 147 6.62 -7.01 -4.82
N ASN A 148 5.35 -6.68 -5.01
CA ASN A 148 4.87 -6.03 -6.23
C ASN A 148 5.40 -4.59 -6.35
N GLY A 149 5.31 -3.81 -5.27
CA GLY A 149 5.83 -2.44 -5.22
C GLY A 149 7.34 -2.39 -5.44
N TYR A 150 8.09 -3.28 -4.80
CA TYR A 150 9.54 -3.34 -4.97
C TYR A 150 9.96 -3.79 -6.37
N LYS A 151 9.25 -4.76 -6.96
CA LYS A 151 9.47 -5.16 -8.35
C LYS A 151 9.31 -3.95 -9.28
N ARG A 152 8.24 -3.16 -9.10
CA ARG A 152 7.98 -1.98 -9.92
C ARG A 152 9.05 -0.90 -9.75
N PHE A 153 9.45 -0.62 -8.51
CA PHE A 153 10.56 0.28 -8.21
C PHE A 153 11.84 -0.13 -8.95
N ILE A 154 12.23 -1.39 -8.88
CA ILE A 154 13.43 -1.91 -9.54
C ILE A 154 13.34 -1.80 -11.06
N GLU A 155 12.21 -2.10 -11.67
CA GLU A 155 11.99 -1.97 -13.10
C GLU A 155 12.29 -0.56 -13.62
N TYR A 156 11.96 0.46 -12.85
CA TYR A 156 12.26 1.86 -13.19
C TYR A 156 13.67 2.28 -12.84
N LYS A 157 14.11 2.02 -11.61
CA LYS A 157 15.39 2.46 -11.08
C LYS A 157 16.57 1.91 -11.89
N PHE A 158 16.46 0.69 -12.39
CA PHE A 158 17.57 -0.03 -13.02
C PHE A 158 17.39 -0.30 -14.52
N ARG A 159 16.55 0.49 -15.20
CA ARG A 159 16.37 0.42 -16.66
C ARG A 159 17.68 0.45 -17.45
N LYS A 160 18.75 1.03 -16.91
CA LYS A 160 20.01 1.30 -17.62
C LYS A 160 21.20 0.45 -17.17
N GLY A 161 21.08 -0.45 -16.18
CA GLY A 161 22.26 -1.20 -15.78
C GLY A 161 22.12 -2.25 -14.69
N TRP A 162 22.40 -3.49 -15.08
CA TRP A 162 22.46 -4.63 -14.18
C TRP A 162 23.41 -4.45 -12.99
N LYS A 163 24.52 -3.74 -13.16
CA LYS A 163 25.48 -3.48 -12.08
C LYS A 163 24.88 -2.66 -10.94
N GLN A 164 24.06 -1.66 -11.25
CA GLN A 164 23.35 -0.87 -10.23
C GLN A 164 22.28 -1.71 -9.52
N PHE A 165 21.57 -2.56 -10.26
CA PHE A 165 20.63 -3.51 -9.69
C PHE A 165 21.28 -4.43 -8.66
N VAL A 166 22.42 -5.05 -8.99
CA VAL A 166 23.13 -5.95 -8.09
C VAL A 166 23.58 -5.22 -6.82
N LYS A 167 24.15 -4.01 -6.96
CA LYS A 167 24.54 -3.19 -5.81
C LYS A 167 23.37 -2.89 -4.89
N HIS A 168 22.26 -2.40 -5.45
CA HIS A 168 21.07 -2.05 -4.67
C HIS A 168 20.44 -3.28 -3.99
N ARG A 169 20.42 -4.44 -4.65
CA ARG A 169 19.96 -5.68 -4.05
C ARG A 169 20.78 -6.05 -2.81
N TYR A 170 22.10 -5.88 -2.84
CA TYR A 170 22.94 -6.11 -1.66
C TYR A 170 22.63 -5.13 -0.54
N GLU A 171 22.51 -3.84 -0.83
CA GLU A 171 22.18 -2.81 0.15
C GLU A 171 20.80 -3.10 0.80
N PHE A 172 19.82 -3.52 0.00
CA PHE A 172 18.49 -3.92 0.50
C PHE A 172 18.55 -5.15 1.40
N LEU A 173 19.28 -6.20 1.00
CA LEU A 173 19.44 -7.41 1.80
C LEU A 173 20.19 -7.14 3.12
N GLU A 174 21.19 -6.28 3.11
CA GLU A 174 21.90 -5.88 4.33
C GLU A 174 20.97 -5.04 5.25
N GLY A 175 20.14 -4.19 4.68
CA GLY A 175 19.11 -3.47 5.44
C GLY A 175 18.09 -4.40 6.11
N ILE A 176 17.63 -5.44 5.39
CA ILE A 176 16.76 -6.47 5.97
C ILE A 176 17.47 -7.22 7.10
N LYS A 177 18.71 -7.68 6.89
CA LYS A 177 19.48 -8.39 7.91
C LYS A 177 19.70 -7.54 9.16
N ALA A 178 20.06 -6.26 8.99
CA ALA A 178 20.25 -5.33 10.10
C ALA A 178 18.97 -5.15 10.91
N ASN A 179 17.83 -4.94 10.25
CA ASN A 179 16.53 -4.82 10.90
C ASN A 179 16.14 -6.11 11.65
N PHE A 180 16.34 -7.26 11.00
CA PHE A 180 16.06 -8.56 11.61
C PHE A 180 16.93 -8.81 12.84
N SER A 181 18.22 -8.47 12.79
CA SER A 181 19.14 -8.56 13.92
C SER A 181 18.72 -7.66 15.09
N ILE A 182 18.31 -6.41 14.80
CA ILE A 182 17.86 -5.47 15.83
C ILE A 182 16.59 -5.98 16.53
N HIS A 183 15.63 -6.51 15.77
CA HIS A 183 14.39 -7.01 16.32
C HIS A 183 14.57 -8.32 17.07
N SER A 184 15.40 -9.24 16.59
CA SER A 184 15.70 -10.49 17.27
C SER A 184 16.45 -10.27 18.58
N SER A 185 17.43 -9.34 18.61
CA SER A 185 18.18 -9.03 19.83
C SER A 185 17.35 -8.32 20.91
N LYS A 186 16.24 -7.68 20.53
CA LYS A 186 15.31 -7.00 21.44
C LYS A 186 14.13 -7.87 21.89
N GLY A 187 14.09 -9.14 21.50
CA GLY A 187 12.96 -10.04 21.80
C GLY A 187 11.65 -9.64 21.07
N ARG A 188 11.71 -8.73 20.11
CA ARG A 188 10.56 -8.17 19.41
C ARG A 188 10.26 -8.87 18.08
N LEU A 189 10.56 -10.17 17.97
CA LEU A 189 10.16 -10.94 16.78
C LEU A 189 8.64 -10.94 16.59
N TYR A 190 7.88 -10.76 17.66
CA TYR A 190 6.42 -10.66 17.62
C TYR A 190 5.88 -9.30 17.14
N ASP A 191 6.69 -8.24 17.15
CA ASP A 191 6.27 -6.91 16.66
C ASP A 191 6.36 -6.79 15.14
N LEU A 192 6.95 -7.79 14.48
CA LEU A 192 7.05 -7.89 13.00
C LEU A 192 6.09 -8.93 12.42
N MET A 193 5.42 -9.69 13.26
CA MET A 193 4.35 -10.62 12.92
C MET A 193 3.01 -10.04 13.36
#